data_415c3596af2d2436e3aadb7062e6e77a
#
_entry.id   415c3596af2d2436e3aadb7062e6e77a
#
_cell.length_a   1.000
_cell.length_b   1.000
_cell.length_c   1.000
_cell.angle_alpha   90.00
_cell.angle_beta   90.00
_cell.angle_gamma   90.00
#
_symmetry.space_group_name_H-M   'P 1'
#
loop_
_entity.id
_entity.type
_entity.pdbx_description
1 polymer ?
#
loop_
_entity_poly.entity_id
_entity_poly.type
_entity_poly.pdbx_seq_one_letter_code
_entity_poly.pdbx_strand_id
1 'polypeptide(L)'
;PADVEQHRYANLYTGGSYRDVSTGSRSGFLNYKFIPITANRYDDGFNYGANLNLHLPWMRLADVYLMYAEAAAIGYGSPEGKSSNYSKTAIEAVNVIRDRAGAGHVSIGEGTVAAGLDGFMSEVRRERAVELSFEGHRFNDLRRWLLLIERPYTLKTSLEFDRAGDFNTEDPTENRVLNLREEIILERDFSTKHYWL
;
A
#
# COMPACT_ATOMS: atom_id res chain seq x y z
N PRO A 1 33.79 4.02 2.84
CA PRO A 1 34.04 2.93 3.75
C PRO A 1 33.04 1.81 3.49
N ALA A 2 33.51 0.56 3.47
CA ALA A 2 32.70 -0.64 3.19
C ALA A 2 31.46 -0.80 4.09
N ASP A 3 31.42 -0.12 5.22
CA ASP A 3 30.32 -0.14 6.18
C ASP A 3 29.02 0.57 5.69
N VAL A 4 29.12 1.54 4.80
CA VAL A 4 27.95 2.30 4.35
C VAL A 4 27.12 1.49 3.35
N GLU A 5 27.76 0.66 2.52
CA GLU A 5 27.06 -0.18 1.54
C GLU A 5 26.30 -1.34 2.21
N GLN A 6 26.82 -1.90 3.30
CA GLN A 6 26.15 -2.99 4.02
C GLN A 6 24.82 -2.56 4.68
N HIS A 7 24.65 -1.27 4.96
CA HIS A 7 23.44 -0.73 5.60
C HIS A 7 22.45 -0.09 4.62
N ARG A 8 22.76 -0.14 3.32
CA ARG A 8 21.89 0.45 2.28
C ARG A 8 20.57 -0.27 2.12
N TYR A 9 20.53 -1.56 2.45
CA TYR A 9 19.33 -2.39 2.33
C TYR A 9 19.00 -3.05 3.66
N ALA A 10 17.69 -3.04 3.99
CA ALA A 10 17.21 -3.69 5.20
C ALA A 10 17.18 -5.21 5.02
N ASN A 11 17.70 -5.94 6.01
CA ASN A 11 17.67 -7.40 6.03
C ASN A 11 16.30 -7.91 6.47
N LEU A 12 15.34 -7.98 5.52
CA LEU A 12 13.95 -8.38 5.75
C LEU A 12 13.67 -9.87 5.52
N TYR A 13 14.66 -10.67 5.16
CA TYR A 13 14.54 -12.12 5.06
C TYR A 13 14.29 -12.75 6.43
N THR A 14 13.70 -13.93 6.46
CA THR A 14 13.41 -14.67 7.70
C THR A 14 14.68 -14.84 8.55
N GLY A 15 14.67 -14.34 9.78
CA GLY A 15 15.85 -14.31 10.66
C GLY A 15 16.81 -13.13 10.42
N GLY A 16 16.53 -12.25 9.48
CA GLY A 16 17.32 -11.04 9.25
C GLY A 16 17.21 -10.02 10.38
N SER A 17 18.20 -9.13 10.49
CA SER A 17 18.31 -8.15 11.60
C SER A 17 17.16 -7.16 11.68
N TYR A 18 16.42 -6.96 10.57
CA TYR A 18 15.22 -6.10 10.55
C TYR A 18 13.92 -6.88 10.70
N ARG A 19 13.98 -8.17 11.09
CA ARG A 19 12.82 -9.03 11.39
C ARG A 19 12.60 -9.28 12.87
N ASP A 20 13.34 -8.59 13.72
CA ASP A 20 13.20 -8.69 15.17
C ASP A 20 11.81 -8.21 15.63
N VAL A 21 11.22 -8.96 16.56
CA VAL A 21 9.84 -8.73 17.06
C VAL A 21 9.71 -7.40 17.79
N SER A 22 10.80 -6.92 18.42
CA SER A 22 10.79 -5.70 19.24
C SER A 22 11.18 -4.45 18.47
N THR A 23 12.07 -4.57 17.48
CA THR A 23 12.67 -3.43 16.79
C THR A 23 12.55 -3.46 15.27
N GLY A 24 12.09 -4.58 14.72
CA GLY A 24 12.03 -4.82 13.29
C GLY A 24 10.61 -4.83 12.70
N SER A 25 10.53 -5.23 11.45
CA SER A 25 9.29 -5.41 10.72
C SER A 25 8.71 -6.80 10.93
N ARG A 26 7.57 -6.89 11.56
CA ARG A 26 6.84 -8.16 11.69
C ARG A 26 6.18 -8.62 10.39
N SER A 27 5.94 -7.70 9.47
CA SER A 27 5.25 -7.99 8.21
C SER A 27 6.17 -8.31 7.04
N GLY A 28 7.48 -8.11 7.18
CA GLY A 28 8.42 -8.20 6.06
C GLY A 28 8.47 -6.95 5.18
N PHE A 29 7.77 -5.89 5.57
CA PHE A 29 7.78 -4.60 4.88
C PHE A 29 8.28 -3.49 5.81
N LEU A 30 8.94 -2.50 5.24
CA LEU A 30 9.24 -1.24 5.92
C LEU A 30 8.36 -0.13 5.35
N ASN A 31 7.95 0.79 6.21
CA ASN A 31 7.25 1.99 5.77
C ASN A 31 8.27 2.99 5.23
N TYR A 32 8.14 3.33 3.95
CA TYR A 32 8.93 4.38 3.31
C TYR A 32 8.16 5.70 3.16
N LYS A 33 6.83 5.64 3.30
CA LYS A 33 5.97 6.81 3.22
C LYS A 33 6.21 7.73 4.43
N PHE A 34 6.21 9.01 4.21
CA PHE A 34 6.47 10.06 5.20
C PHE A 34 7.91 10.06 5.76
N ILE A 35 8.80 9.27 5.21
CA ILE A 35 10.22 9.33 5.59
C ILE A 35 10.95 10.11 4.50
N PRO A 36 11.48 11.33 4.81
CA PRO A 36 12.28 12.06 3.85
C PRO A 36 13.54 11.26 3.50
N ILE A 37 13.81 11.08 2.23
CA ILE A 37 15.00 10.35 1.75
C ILE A 37 16.28 10.98 2.27
N THR A 38 16.25 12.30 2.47
CA THR A 38 17.39 13.11 2.94
C THR A 38 17.50 13.16 4.46
N ALA A 39 16.52 12.65 5.21
CA ALA A 39 16.52 12.66 6.67
C ALA A 39 17.14 11.38 7.21
N ASN A 40 18.45 11.33 7.27
CA ASN A 40 19.20 10.23 7.85
C ASN A 40 19.93 10.71 9.11
N ARG A 41 19.76 10.01 10.21
CA ARG A 41 20.41 10.38 11.48
C ARG A 41 21.95 10.32 11.45
N TYR A 42 22.50 9.68 10.43
CA TYR A 42 23.95 9.58 10.23
C TYR A 42 24.51 10.69 9.33
N ASP A 43 23.62 11.51 8.75
CA ASP A 43 24.06 12.63 7.91
C ASP A 43 24.52 13.79 8.81
N ASP A 44 25.60 14.46 8.38
CA ASP A 44 26.10 15.66 9.06
C ASP A 44 24.98 16.73 9.13
N GLY A 45 24.79 17.28 10.32
CA GLY A 45 23.78 18.31 10.55
C GLY A 45 22.34 17.79 10.69
N PHE A 46 22.13 16.46 10.71
CA PHE A 46 20.80 15.92 10.99
C PHE A 46 20.36 16.25 12.42
N ASN A 47 19.22 16.89 12.55
CA ASN A 47 18.63 17.24 13.84
C ASN A 47 17.17 16.77 13.88
N TYR A 48 16.87 15.79 14.72
CA TYR A 48 15.51 15.34 14.98
C TYR A 48 14.62 16.50 15.39
N GLY A 49 13.56 16.74 14.62
CA GLY A 49 12.59 17.80 14.88
C GLY A 49 12.89 19.13 14.20
N ALA A 50 14.12 19.41 13.76
CA ALA A 50 14.46 20.62 13.02
C ALA A 50 14.47 20.43 11.50
N ASN A 51 14.93 19.26 11.02
CA ASN A 51 15.12 18.98 9.60
C ASN A 51 14.08 18.01 9.02
N LEU A 52 13.13 17.58 9.84
CA LEU A 52 12.08 16.65 9.43
C LEU A 52 10.82 17.42 9.04
N ASN A 53 10.72 17.88 7.81
CA ASN A 53 9.51 18.51 7.28
C ASN A 53 8.49 17.43 6.91
N LEU A 54 7.84 16.85 7.92
CA LEU A 54 6.78 15.88 7.74
C LEU A 54 5.42 16.57 7.71
N HIS A 55 4.73 16.45 6.57
CA HIS A 55 3.36 16.94 6.42
C HIS A 55 2.42 15.75 6.29
N LEU A 56 1.54 15.59 7.26
CA LEU A 56 0.47 14.60 7.22
C LEU A 56 -0.75 15.21 6.53
N PRO A 57 -1.12 14.80 5.32
CA PRO A 57 -2.27 15.35 4.63
C PRO A 57 -3.56 14.83 5.26
N TRP A 58 -4.52 15.72 5.48
CA TRP A 58 -5.89 15.33 5.84
C TRP A 58 -6.64 14.77 4.63
N MET A 59 -6.43 15.37 3.49
CA MET A 59 -6.97 14.98 2.20
C MET A 59 -6.00 15.41 1.11
N ARG A 60 -5.88 14.59 0.09
CA ARG A 60 -5.06 14.91 -1.08
C ARG A 60 -5.79 14.52 -2.36
N LEU A 61 -5.33 15.04 -3.48
CA LEU A 61 -6.01 14.90 -4.76
C LEU A 61 -6.25 13.43 -5.15
N ALA A 62 -5.36 12.52 -4.78
CA ALA A 62 -5.54 11.09 -5.01
C ALA A 62 -6.79 10.53 -4.30
N ASP A 63 -7.07 10.97 -3.07
CA ASP A 63 -8.30 10.57 -2.37
C ASP A 63 -9.55 11.08 -3.11
N VAL A 64 -9.52 12.33 -3.60
CA VAL A 64 -10.62 12.90 -4.37
C VAL A 64 -10.87 12.13 -5.66
N TYR A 65 -9.80 11.76 -6.41
CA TYR A 65 -9.94 10.92 -7.60
C TYR A 65 -10.56 9.56 -7.29
N LEU A 66 -10.15 8.93 -6.21
CA LEU A 66 -10.67 7.61 -5.82
C LEU A 66 -12.11 7.67 -5.30
N MET A 67 -12.48 8.74 -4.59
CA MET A 67 -13.88 9.00 -4.22
C MET A 67 -14.75 9.23 -5.46
N TYR A 68 -14.26 10.02 -6.42
CA TYR A 68 -14.96 10.24 -7.68
C TYR A 68 -15.12 8.92 -8.46
N ALA A 69 -14.06 8.13 -8.58
CA ALA A 69 -14.09 6.86 -9.31
C ALA A 69 -15.13 5.90 -8.73
N GLU A 70 -15.17 5.78 -7.41
CA GLU A 70 -16.15 4.97 -6.70
C GLU A 70 -17.59 5.49 -6.94
N ALA A 71 -17.81 6.79 -6.72
CA ALA A 71 -19.12 7.39 -6.87
C ALA A 71 -19.65 7.32 -8.30
N ALA A 72 -18.82 7.59 -9.30
CA ALA A 72 -19.19 7.52 -10.69
C ALA A 72 -19.46 6.09 -11.14
N ALA A 73 -18.62 5.13 -10.76
CA ALA A 73 -18.83 3.72 -11.12
C ALA A 73 -20.13 3.18 -10.54
N ILE A 74 -20.39 3.43 -9.26
CA ILE A 74 -21.61 2.96 -8.61
C ILE A 74 -22.84 3.71 -9.15
N GLY A 75 -22.75 5.04 -9.27
CA GLY A 75 -23.87 5.86 -9.70
C GLY A 75 -24.34 5.59 -11.14
N TYR A 76 -23.43 5.22 -12.02
CA TYR A 76 -23.74 4.89 -13.41
C TYR A 76 -23.74 3.38 -13.71
N GLY A 77 -23.42 2.54 -12.72
CA GLY A 77 -23.41 1.08 -12.87
C GLY A 77 -22.28 0.53 -13.77
N SER A 78 -21.22 1.30 -14.00
CA SER A 78 -20.17 0.94 -14.94
C SER A 78 -18.82 1.58 -14.59
N PRO A 79 -17.68 0.91 -14.84
CA PRO A 79 -16.36 1.51 -14.80
C PRO A 79 -16.18 2.72 -15.71
N GLU A 80 -16.97 2.77 -16.80
CA GLU A 80 -17.00 3.89 -17.74
C GLU A 80 -17.96 5.01 -17.32
N GLY A 81 -18.58 4.88 -16.13
CA GLY A 81 -19.45 5.90 -15.57
C GLY A 81 -18.75 7.26 -15.45
N LYS A 82 -19.43 8.31 -15.88
CA LYS A 82 -18.87 9.66 -15.94
C LYS A 82 -19.89 10.71 -15.58
N SER A 83 -19.50 11.65 -14.70
CA SER A 83 -20.30 12.83 -14.39
C SER A 83 -20.43 13.75 -15.62
N SER A 84 -21.58 14.40 -15.78
CA SER A 84 -21.77 15.43 -16.82
C SER A 84 -20.83 16.65 -16.65
N ASN A 85 -20.37 16.90 -15.43
CA ASN A 85 -19.56 18.05 -15.07
C ASN A 85 -18.06 17.76 -15.00
N TYR A 86 -17.64 16.52 -15.35
CA TYR A 86 -16.24 16.14 -15.31
C TYR A 86 -15.86 15.27 -16.51
N SER A 87 -14.67 15.51 -17.07
CA SER A 87 -14.28 14.91 -18.35
C SER A 87 -13.87 13.44 -18.25
N LYS A 88 -13.45 12.95 -17.07
CA LYS A 88 -12.92 11.60 -16.90
C LYS A 88 -14.01 10.61 -16.49
N THR A 89 -13.88 9.38 -16.98
CA THR A 89 -14.65 8.23 -16.48
C THR A 89 -14.11 7.77 -15.11
N ALA A 90 -14.82 6.87 -14.46
CA ALA A 90 -14.38 6.30 -13.19
C ALA A 90 -13.03 5.59 -13.32
N ILE A 91 -12.85 4.78 -14.36
CA ILE A 91 -11.58 4.05 -14.61
C ILE A 91 -10.44 5.01 -14.97
N GLU A 92 -10.70 6.05 -15.77
CA GLU A 92 -9.71 7.06 -16.08
C GLU A 92 -9.24 7.83 -14.84
N ALA A 93 -10.12 8.07 -13.89
CA ALA A 93 -9.77 8.74 -12.63
C ALA A 93 -8.80 7.88 -11.78
N VAL A 94 -8.98 6.56 -11.74
CA VAL A 94 -8.02 5.64 -11.10
C VAL A 94 -6.70 5.64 -11.85
N ASN A 95 -6.75 5.62 -13.18
CA ASN A 95 -5.55 5.56 -14.01
C ASN A 95 -4.66 6.82 -13.89
N VAL A 96 -5.21 7.99 -13.57
CA VAL A 96 -4.41 9.18 -13.23
C VAL A 96 -3.42 8.91 -12.09
N ILE A 97 -3.87 8.18 -11.08
CA ILE A 97 -3.02 7.83 -9.92
C ILE A 97 -1.97 6.80 -10.33
N ARG A 98 -2.39 5.80 -11.08
CA ARG A 98 -1.52 4.72 -11.55
C ARG A 98 -0.46 5.20 -12.53
N ASP A 99 -0.80 6.13 -13.42
CA ASP A 99 0.16 6.79 -14.33
C ASP A 99 1.25 7.51 -13.54
N ARG A 100 0.86 8.28 -12.53
CA ARG A 100 1.82 8.95 -11.64
C ARG A 100 2.75 7.96 -10.93
N ALA A 101 2.21 6.80 -10.53
CA ALA A 101 2.96 5.77 -9.82
C ALA A 101 3.76 4.82 -10.76
N GLY A 102 3.58 4.92 -12.08
CA GLY A 102 4.18 3.98 -13.04
C GLY A 102 3.63 2.56 -12.94
N ALA A 103 2.40 2.39 -12.43
CA ALA A 103 1.83 1.08 -12.10
C ALA A 103 1.06 0.40 -13.27
N GLY A 104 1.01 1.03 -14.43
CA GLY A 104 0.17 0.58 -15.55
C GLY A 104 -1.33 0.76 -15.27
N HIS A 105 -2.15 0.72 -16.31
CA HIS A 105 -3.60 0.94 -16.20
C HIS A 105 -4.33 -0.22 -15.54
N VAL A 106 -5.52 0.08 -15.02
CA VAL A 106 -6.41 -0.95 -14.46
C VAL A 106 -6.84 -1.91 -15.56
N SER A 107 -6.66 -3.20 -15.32
CA SER A 107 -7.16 -4.29 -16.18
C SER A 107 -8.31 -4.99 -15.46
N ILE A 108 -9.50 -4.97 -16.08
CA ILE A 108 -10.72 -5.58 -15.54
C ILE A 108 -11.09 -6.77 -16.40
N GLY A 109 -11.40 -7.90 -15.77
CA GLY A 109 -11.72 -9.14 -16.48
C GLY A 109 -10.51 -9.90 -16.98
N GLU A 110 -9.31 -9.55 -16.54
CA GLU A 110 -8.05 -10.22 -16.84
C GLU A 110 -7.49 -10.92 -15.59
N GLY A 111 -6.91 -12.08 -15.79
CA GLY A 111 -6.30 -12.85 -14.70
C GLY A 111 -7.31 -13.20 -13.59
N THR A 112 -7.05 -12.74 -12.38
CA THR A 112 -7.90 -12.98 -11.20
C THR A 112 -8.94 -11.88 -10.95
N VAL A 113 -8.92 -10.80 -11.72
CA VAL A 113 -9.84 -9.67 -11.54
C VAL A 113 -11.16 -9.96 -12.25
N ALA A 114 -12.26 -9.89 -11.50
CA ALA A 114 -13.59 -10.09 -12.06
C ALA A 114 -13.94 -9.00 -13.08
N ALA A 115 -14.76 -9.36 -14.06
CA ALA A 115 -15.26 -8.41 -15.06
C ALA A 115 -16.33 -7.47 -14.46
N GLY A 116 -16.55 -6.35 -15.15
CA GLY A 116 -17.63 -5.42 -14.85
C GLY A 116 -17.43 -4.58 -13.58
N LEU A 117 -18.55 -4.14 -13.01
CA LEU A 117 -18.55 -3.21 -11.88
C LEU A 117 -17.89 -3.79 -10.63
N ASP A 118 -18.17 -5.03 -10.29
CA ASP A 118 -17.61 -5.67 -9.07
C ASP A 118 -16.10 -5.82 -9.15
N GLY A 119 -15.57 -6.19 -10.32
CA GLY A 119 -14.14 -6.25 -10.56
C GLY A 119 -13.49 -4.87 -10.45
N PHE A 120 -14.10 -3.85 -11.05
CA PHE A 120 -13.61 -2.49 -10.92
C PHE A 120 -13.64 -1.99 -9.47
N MET A 121 -14.72 -2.25 -8.73
CA MET A 121 -14.82 -1.86 -7.33
C MET A 121 -13.78 -2.56 -6.45
N SER A 122 -13.43 -3.80 -6.79
CA SER A 122 -12.31 -4.51 -6.14
C SER A 122 -10.98 -3.77 -6.38
N GLU A 123 -10.72 -3.33 -7.61
CA GLU A 123 -9.53 -2.56 -7.95
C GLU A 123 -9.52 -1.17 -7.27
N VAL A 124 -10.64 -0.47 -7.23
CA VAL A 124 -10.75 0.81 -6.49
C VAL A 124 -10.41 0.63 -5.01
N ARG A 125 -10.93 -0.45 -4.38
CA ARG A 125 -10.64 -0.77 -2.98
C ARG A 125 -9.17 -1.09 -2.76
N ARG A 126 -8.56 -1.81 -3.70
CA ARG A 126 -7.13 -2.12 -3.68
C ARG A 126 -6.29 -0.85 -3.86
N GLU A 127 -6.62 -0.02 -4.84
CA GLU A 127 -5.91 1.23 -5.11
C GLU A 127 -5.97 2.18 -3.90
N ARG A 128 -7.15 2.33 -3.26
CA ARG A 128 -7.28 3.10 -2.02
C ARG A 128 -6.40 2.54 -0.89
N ALA A 129 -6.33 1.23 -0.76
CA ALA A 129 -5.51 0.59 0.27
C ALA A 129 -4.01 0.83 0.07
N VAL A 130 -3.55 0.84 -1.19
CA VAL A 130 -2.15 1.06 -1.54
C VAL A 130 -1.80 2.55 -1.51
N GLU A 131 -2.56 3.35 -2.26
CA GLU A 131 -2.28 4.78 -2.44
C GLU A 131 -2.43 5.58 -1.15
N LEU A 132 -3.46 5.28 -0.35
CA LEU A 132 -3.75 5.98 0.90
C LEU A 132 -3.26 5.21 2.15
N SER A 133 -2.32 4.27 1.96
CA SER A 133 -1.71 3.55 3.08
C SER A 133 -1.09 4.52 4.08
N PHE A 134 -1.24 4.24 5.39
CA PHE A 134 -0.76 5.06 6.51
C PHE A 134 -1.37 6.47 6.63
N GLU A 135 -2.44 6.78 5.87
CA GLU A 135 -3.15 8.06 5.94
C GLU A 135 -4.45 8.00 6.77
N GLY A 136 -4.69 6.89 7.47
CA GLY A 136 -5.85 6.73 8.36
C GLY A 136 -7.16 6.32 7.68
N HIS A 137 -7.21 6.21 6.35
CA HIS A 137 -8.46 5.95 5.62
C HIS A 137 -8.97 4.51 5.75
N ARG A 138 -8.07 3.52 5.86
CA ARG A 138 -8.40 2.09 5.70
C ARG A 138 -9.50 1.59 6.62
N PHE A 139 -9.50 1.98 7.89
CA PHE A 139 -10.52 1.53 8.85
C PHE A 139 -11.92 2.03 8.46
N ASN A 140 -12.02 3.32 8.10
CA ASN A 140 -13.27 3.93 7.67
C ASN A 140 -13.77 3.35 6.34
N ASP A 141 -12.87 3.08 5.40
CA ASP A 141 -13.19 2.44 4.13
C ASP A 141 -13.79 1.04 4.35
N LEU A 142 -13.16 0.21 5.17
CA LEU A 142 -13.67 -1.14 5.48
C LEU A 142 -15.03 -1.10 6.19
N ARG A 143 -15.26 -0.09 7.05
CA ARG A 143 -16.55 0.11 7.70
C ARG A 143 -17.65 0.46 6.70
N ARG A 144 -17.45 1.48 5.88
CA ARG A 144 -18.46 1.94 4.91
C ARG A 144 -18.77 0.95 3.80
N TRP A 145 -17.81 0.07 3.48
CA TRP A 145 -18.01 -1.03 2.53
C TRP A 145 -18.57 -2.30 3.17
N LEU A 146 -18.80 -2.31 4.49
CA LEU A 146 -19.22 -3.48 5.28
C LEU A 146 -18.27 -4.68 5.17
N LEU A 147 -16.97 -4.41 5.03
CA LEU A 147 -15.91 -5.42 4.87
C LEU A 147 -15.06 -5.63 6.13
N LEU A 148 -15.33 -4.86 7.19
CA LEU A 148 -14.48 -4.83 8.39
C LEU A 148 -14.37 -6.21 9.07
N ILE A 149 -15.44 -7.00 9.04
CA ILE A 149 -15.52 -8.34 9.67
C ILE A 149 -15.27 -9.48 8.69
N GLU A 150 -15.10 -9.16 7.41
CA GLU A 150 -14.92 -10.16 6.36
C GLU A 150 -13.46 -10.57 6.19
N ARG A 151 -13.21 -11.86 5.98
CA ARG A 151 -11.90 -12.29 5.48
C ARG A 151 -11.75 -11.91 4.00
N PRO A 152 -10.55 -11.49 3.56
CA PRO A 152 -9.26 -11.46 4.27
C PRO A 152 -8.97 -10.19 5.08
N TYR A 153 -9.91 -9.26 5.22
CA TYR A 153 -9.67 -7.94 5.82
C TYR A 153 -9.37 -7.99 7.32
N THR A 154 -9.80 -9.05 8.01
CA THR A 154 -9.46 -9.31 9.42
C THR A 154 -8.04 -9.82 9.61
N LEU A 155 -7.41 -10.34 8.55
CA LEU A 155 -6.09 -10.95 8.63
C LEU A 155 -4.99 -9.89 8.55
N LYS A 156 -3.92 -10.14 9.30
CA LYS A 156 -2.62 -9.52 9.11
C LYS A 156 -1.62 -10.59 8.76
N THR A 157 -0.93 -10.37 7.68
CA THR A 157 0.01 -11.33 7.13
C THR A 157 1.43 -10.77 7.15
N SER A 158 2.40 -11.66 7.13
CA SER A 158 3.79 -11.35 6.86
C SER A 158 4.24 -12.04 5.58
N LEU A 159 5.19 -11.44 4.89
CA LEU A 159 5.96 -12.11 3.85
C LEU A 159 7.21 -12.70 4.48
N GLU A 160 7.32 -14.03 4.38
CA GLU A 160 8.49 -14.78 4.80
C GLU A 160 9.25 -15.22 3.56
N PHE A 161 10.55 -15.06 3.56
CA PHE A 161 11.42 -15.46 2.46
C PHE A 161 12.84 -15.70 2.93
N ASP A 162 13.58 -16.49 2.17
CA ASP A 162 14.98 -16.74 2.43
C ASP A 162 15.85 -15.82 1.57
N ARG A 163 17.00 -15.45 2.10
CA ARG A 163 18.00 -14.68 1.39
C ARG A 163 18.58 -15.51 0.24
N ALA A 164 18.72 -14.93 -0.95
CA ALA A 164 19.55 -15.50 -2.00
C ALA A 164 21.03 -15.50 -1.56
N GLY A 165 21.80 -16.51 -1.97
CA GLY A 165 23.20 -16.66 -1.57
C GLY A 165 24.08 -15.48 -1.98
N ASP A 166 23.97 -15.07 -3.24
CA ASP A 166 24.73 -13.96 -3.80
C ASP A 166 23.81 -12.75 -3.97
N PHE A 167 24.03 -11.73 -3.14
CA PHE A 167 23.26 -10.49 -3.21
C PHE A 167 24.01 -9.48 -4.09
N ASN A 168 23.38 -9.07 -5.20
CA ASN A 168 23.89 -8.00 -6.05
C ASN A 168 23.59 -6.65 -5.40
N THR A 169 24.63 -5.95 -4.93
CA THR A 169 24.52 -4.63 -4.32
C THR A 169 24.52 -3.49 -5.34
N GLU A 170 25.04 -3.76 -6.56
CA GLU A 170 25.11 -2.78 -7.64
C GLU A 170 23.74 -2.60 -8.31
N ASP A 171 23.06 -3.72 -8.58
CA ASP A 171 21.67 -3.71 -9.04
C ASP A 171 20.77 -4.58 -8.15
N PRO A 172 20.18 -4.01 -7.10
CA PRO A 172 19.30 -4.75 -6.20
C PRO A 172 18.04 -5.31 -6.86
N THR A 173 17.64 -4.77 -8.01
CA THR A 173 16.44 -5.25 -8.72
C THR A 173 16.62 -6.61 -9.35
N GLU A 174 17.87 -7.03 -9.54
CA GLU A 174 18.20 -8.37 -10.02
C GLU A 174 18.09 -9.45 -8.93
N ASN A 175 18.08 -9.05 -7.66
CA ASN A 175 17.99 -10.00 -6.56
C ASN A 175 16.61 -10.63 -6.49
N ARG A 176 16.58 -11.94 -6.35
CA ARG A 176 15.36 -12.72 -6.16
C ARG A 176 15.29 -13.23 -4.74
N VAL A 177 14.10 -13.24 -4.19
CA VAL A 177 13.81 -13.91 -2.92
C VAL A 177 13.58 -15.40 -3.18
N LEU A 178 13.97 -16.23 -2.22
CA LEU A 178 13.76 -17.69 -2.28
C LEU A 178 12.64 -18.05 -1.30
N ASN A 179 11.89 -19.10 -1.62
CA ASN A 179 10.88 -19.68 -0.74
C ASN A 179 9.88 -18.64 -0.19
N LEU A 180 9.46 -17.69 -1.06
CA LEU A 180 8.48 -16.68 -0.68
C LEU A 180 7.17 -17.34 -0.25
N ARG A 181 6.71 -17.03 0.96
CA ARG A 181 5.44 -17.49 1.50
C ARG A 181 4.76 -16.39 2.31
N GLU A 182 3.46 -16.46 2.41
CA GLU A 182 2.66 -15.57 3.24
C GLU A 182 2.22 -16.33 4.49
N GLU A 183 2.41 -15.72 5.66
CA GLU A 183 2.01 -16.29 6.94
C GLU A 183 1.07 -15.34 7.68
N ILE A 184 0.04 -15.89 8.32
CA ILE A 184 -0.89 -15.12 9.14
C ILE A 184 -0.25 -14.86 10.49
N ILE A 185 0.00 -13.60 10.83
CA ILE A 185 0.59 -13.18 12.11
C ILE A 185 -0.45 -12.71 13.13
N LEU A 186 -1.63 -12.34 12.68
CA LEU A 186 -2.73 -11.91 13.53
C LEU A 186 -4.05 -12.01 12.78
N GLU A 187 -5.07 -12.52 13.41
CA GLU A 187 -6.47 -12.38 13.01
C GLU A 187 -7.19 -11.46 14.01
N ARG A 188 -7.83 -10.42 13.50
CA ARG A 188 -8.56 -9.46 14.32
C ARG A 188 -9.98 -9.96 14.55
N ASP A 189 -10.41 -9.97 15.80
CA ASP A 189 -11.78 -10.29 16.19
C ASP A 189 -12.65 -9.02 16.11
N PHE A 190 -13.13 -8.73 14.91
CA PHE A 190 -14.14 -7.70 14.70
C PHE A 190 -15.53 -8.30 14.64
N SER A 191 -16.51 -7.58 15.19
CA SER A 191 -17.92 -7.94 15.16
C SER A 191 -18.77 -6.78 14.62
N THR A 192 -20.03 -7.04 14.34
CA THR A 192 -20.96 -6.05 13.76
C THR A 192 -21.08 -4.76 14.58
N LYS A 193 -20.88 -4.83 15.91
CA LYS A 193 -20.86 -3.61 16.75
C LYS A 193 -19.83 -2.58 16.33
N HIS A 194 -18.70 -3.02 15.75
CA HIS A 194 -17.61 -2.13 15.33
C HIS A 194 -17.94 -1.29 14.08
N TYR A 195 -19.07 -1.55 13.43
CA TYR A 195 -19.55 -0.68 12.37
C TYR A 195 -20.15 0.64 12.89
N TRP A 196 -20.55 0.68 14.17
CA TRP A 196 -21.31 1.77 14.77
C TRP A 196 -20.53 2.62 15.78
N LEU A 197 -19.26 2.32 15.96
CA LEU A 197 -18.37 3.06 16.88
C LEU A 197 -17.68 4.22 16.20
#